data_00d3f595b5c9faa16f415378b2c86a60
#
_entry.id   00d3f595b5c9faa16f415378b2c86a60
#
_cell.length_a   1.000
_cell.length_b   1.000
_cell.length_c   1.000
_cell.angle_alpha   90.00
_cell.angle_beta   90.00
_cell.angle_gamma   90.00
#
_symmetry.space_group_name_H-M   'P 1'
#
loop_
_entity.id
_entity.type
_entity.pdbx_description
1 polymer ?
#
loop_
_entity_poly.entity_id
_entity_poly.type
_entity_poly.pdbx_seq_one_letter_code
_entity_poly.pdbx_strand_id
1 'polypeptide(L)'
;FTLSIPFFCISVYSFLTFCYHSQYISLYLHGKHERKVRMNPENTSVLLIYTGGTIGMIENAETGALESFNFEQLQKHVPELQRFAFRIDTYQFDPPMDSSDMDPDAWRKLVRIISNNYNQYTGFVILHGTDTMAYTASALSFMLEGLNKPVILTGSQLPIGVLRTDGKENLLTSIEIATDRHSNGQPI
;
A
#
# COMPACT_ATOMS: atom_id res chain seq x y z
N PHE A 1 28.45 3.90 -31.75
CA PHE A 1 27.31 3.30 -31.02
C PHE A 1 27.53 3.52 -29.55
N THR A 2 27.06 4.65 -29.01
CA THR A 2 27.04 4.99 -27.59
C THR A 2 25.69 4.56 -27.02
N LEU A 3 25.67 3.47 -26.27
CA LEU A 3 24.53 3.08 -25.44
C LEU A 3 24.45 4.06 -24.27
N SER A 4 23.48 4.96 -24.29
CA SER A 4 23.11 5.73 -23.13
C SER A 4 22.26 4.84 -22.21
N ILE A 5 22.87 4.35 -21.13
CA ILE A 5 22.17 3.74 -20.02
C ILE A 5 21.47 4.89 -19.25
N PRO A 6 20.15 4.92 -19.13
CA PRO A 6 19.53 5.97 -18.33
C PRO A 6 19.87 5.77 -16.85
N PHE A 7 20.33 6.84 -16.23
CA PHE A 7 20.63 6.96 -14.80
C PHE A 7 19.38 6.73 -13.94
N PHE A 8 19.09 5.49 -13.59
CA PHE A 8 17.91 5.11 -12.78
C PHE A 8 18.26 4.65 -11.36
N CYS A 9 19.51 4.77 -10.92
CA CYS A 9 19.99 4.07 -9.73
C CYS A 9 20.22 4.94 -8.47
N ILE A 10 19.94 6.25 -8.47
CA ILE A 10 20.34 7.12 -7.33
C ILE A 10 19.20 7.44 -6.35
N SER A 11 17.94 7.20 -6.72
CA SER A 11 16.80 7.58 -5.87
C SER A 11 16.47 6.59 -4.75
N VAL A 12 16.89 5.33 -4.86
CA VAL A 12 16.56 4.29 -3.86
C VAL A 12 17.33 4.50 -2.56
N TYR A 13 18.57 5.01 -2.60
CA TYR A 13 19.40 5.20 -1.41
C TYR A 13 18.96 6.38 -0.53
N SER A 14 18.45 7.45 -1.10
CA SER A 14 17.93 8.60 -0.32
C SER A 14 16.61 8.26 0.37
N PHE A 15 15.85 7.32 -0.17
CA PHE A 15 14.55 6.91 0.34
C PHE A 15 14.64 5.93 1.51
N LEU A 16 15.63 5.03 1.51
CA LEU A 16 15.85 4.06 2.59
C LEU A 16 16.24 4.72 3.92
N THR A 17 16.91 5.87 3.87
CA THR A 17 17.30 6.61 5.09
C THR A 17 16.13 7.36 5.73
N PHE A 18 15.10 7.72 4.96
CA PHE A 18 13.89 8.39 5.47
C PHE A 18 12.87 7.39 6.04
N CYS A 19 12.91 6.13 5.64
CA CYS A 19 11.98 5.08 6.06
C CYS A 19 12.15 4.60 7.51
N TYR A 20 13.24 4.95 8.19
CA TYR A 20 13.43 4.52 9.59
C TYR A 20 12.49 5.22 10.57
N HIS A 21 11.82 6.30 10.16
CA HIS A 21 10.85 7.05 10.98
C HIS A 21 9.43 7.07 10.43
N SER A 22 9.20 6.54 9.24
CA SER A 22 7.86 6.51 8.62
C SER A 22 7.62 5.13 8.05
N GLN A 23 6.57 4.46 8.51
CA GLN A 23 6.20 3.10 8.10
C GLN A 23 5.55 3.05 6.71
N TYR A 24 5.90 3.99 5.83
CA TYR A 24 5.37 4.07 4.47
C TYR A 24 6.48 3.91 3.46
N ILE A 25 6.28 3.01 2.51
CA ILE A 25 7.09 2.92 1.31
C ILE A 25 6.17 3.28 0.14
N SER A 26 6.43 4.41 -0.50
CA SER A 26 5.75 4.83 -1.71
C SER A 26 6.64 4.55 -2.91
N LEU A 27 6.14 3.76 -3.86
CA LEU A 27 6.80 3.52 -5.13
C LEU A 27 6.45 4.66 -6.09
N TYR A 28 7.23 5.75 -6.03
CA TYR A 28 7.09 6.89 -6.93
C TYR A 28 8.26 6.98 -7.89
N LEU A 29 7.98 7.16 -9.15
CA LEU A 29 8.92 7.61 -10.15
C LEU A 29 8.78 9.13 -10.33
N HIS A 30 9.84 9.85 -10.07
CA HIS A 30 10.04 11.30 -9.95
C HIS A 30 9.24 12.19 -10.92
N GLY A 31 8.51 13.14 -10.35
CA GLY A 31 8.04 14.36 -11.02
C GLY A 31 8.29 15.61 -10.15
N LYS A 32 8.55 16.75 -10.78
CA LYS A 32 8.86 18.04 -10.16
C LYS A 32 7.77 18.50 -9.17
N HIS A 33 8.17 19.22 -8.12
CA HIS A 33 7.31 19.87 -7.12
C HIS A 33 6.22 20.75 -7.79
N GLU A 34 5.03 20.20 -7.96
CA GLU A 34 3.83 20.95 -8.37
C GLU A 34 2.77 20.86 -7.25
N ARG A 35 1.80 21.78 -7.26
CA ARG A 35 0.75 21.82 -6.22
C ARG A 35 -0.10 20.54 -6.27
N LYS A 36 -0.35 19.95 -5.10
CA LYS A 36 -1.30 18.85 -4.93
C LYS A 36 -2.72 19.27 -5.28
N VAL A 37 -3.40 18.52 -6.10
CA VAL A 37 -4.82 18.70 -6.42
C VAL A 37 -5.57 17.48 -5.92
N ARG A 38 -6.58 17.68 -5.07
CA ARG A 38 -7.46 16.59 -4.66
C ARG A 38 -8.28 16.10 -5.86
N MET A 39 -8.36 14.80 -6.00
CA MET A 39 -9.16 14.16 -7.05
C MET A 39 -10.65 14.44 -6.87
N ASN A 40 -11.39 14.46 -7.99
CA ASN A 40 -12.85 14.40 -7.92
C ASN A 40 -13.28 13.06 -7.29
N PRO A 41 -14.05 13.05 -6.20
CA PRO A 41 -14.45 11.82 -5.51
C PRO A 41 -15.16 10.82 -6.42
N GLU A 42 -15.94 11.28 -7.39
CA GLU A 42 -16.71 10.43 -8.30
C GLU A 42 -15.84 9.55 -9.21
N ASN A 43 -14.60 9.97 -9.47
CA ASN A 43 -13.66 9.28 -10.35
C ASN A 43 -12.50 8.62 -9.57
N THR A 44 -12.54 8.67 -8.23
CA THR A 44 -11.48 8.11 -7.39
C THR A 44 -11.90 6.75 -6.86
N SER A 45 -10.99 5.79 -6.96
CA SER A 45 -11.18 4.45 -6.39
C SER A 45 -9.86 3.85 -5.98
N VAL A 46 -9.81 3.19 -4.83
CA VAL A 46 -8.61 2.55 -4.28
C VAL A 46 -8.89 1.07 -4.06
N LEU A 47 -7.94 0.23 -4.47
CA LEU A 47 -7.93 -1.19 -4.10
C LEU A 47 -6.97 -1.41 -2.93
N LEU A 48 -7.51 -1.84 -1.79
CA LEU A 48 -6.73 -2.32 -0.66
C LEU A 48 -6.41 -3.81 -0.87
N ILE A 49 -5.13 -4.17 -0.86
CA ILE A 49 -4.66 -5.54 -1.01
C ILE A 49 -4.04 -5.96 0.32
N TYR A 50 -4.71 -6.85 1.04
CA TYR A 50 -4.20 -7.43 2.28
C TYR A 50 -3.45 -8.73 1.99
N THR A 51 -2.14 -8.72 2.17
CA THR A 51 -1.31 -9.92 2.03
C THR A 51 -1.22 -10.72 3.32
N GLY A 52 -1.34 -10.06 4.47
CA GLY A 52 -1.13 -10.58 5.80
C GLY A 52 -0.44 -9.54 6.70
N GLY A 53 0.08 -10.01 7.82
CA GLY A 53 0.78 -9.19 8.80
C GLY A 53 -0.12 -8.60 9.88
N THR A 54 0.52 -8.05 10.89
CA THR A 54 -0.09 -7.59 12.14
C THR A 54 -1.21 -6.57 11.94
N ILE A 55 -1.11 -5.72 10.91
CA ILE A 55 -2.12 -4.69 10.65
C ILE A 55 -3.53 -5.24 10.47
N GLY A 56 -3.67 -6.45 9.89
CA GLY A 56 -4.96 -7.12 9.68
C GLY A 56 -5.26 -8.20 10.71
N MET A 57 -4.74 -8.09 11.91
CA MET A 57 -5.04 -8.99 13.01
C MET A 57 -5.94 -8.33 14.04
N ILE A 58 -6.77 -9.14 14.69
CA ILE A 58 -7.55 -8.78 15.89
C ILE A 58 -7.31 -9.80 16.98
N GLU A 59 -7.32 -9.34 18.20
CA GLU A 59 -7.26 -10.21 19.37
C GLU A 59 -8.62 -10.88 19.56
N ASN A 60 -8.64 -12.20 19.59
CA ASN A 60 -9.80 -12.97 19.95
C ASN A 60 -10.09 -12.76 21.45
N ALA A 61 -11.27 -12.25 21.77
CA ALA A 61 -11.63 -11.89 23.14
C ALA A 61 -11.71 -13.09 24.10
N GLU A 62 -11.85 -14.33 23.59
CA GLU A 62 -11.94 -15.55 24.41
C GLU A 62 -10.58 -16.20 24.64
N THR A 63 -9.72 -16.18 23.61
CA THR A 63 -8.45 -16.90 23.65
C THR A 63 -7.24 -15.99 23.84
N GLY A 64 -7.37 -14.68 23.61
CA GLY A 64 -6.26 -13.73 23.58
C GLY A 64 -5.33 -13.90 22.38
N ALA A 65 -5.61 -14.84 21.48
CA ALA A 65 -4.81 -15.09 20.30
C ALA A 65 -5.09 -14.04 19.21
N LEU A 66 -4.03 -13.68 18.45
CA LEU A 66 -4.20 -12.85 17.26
C LEU A 66 -4.71 -13.70 16.10
N GLU A 67 -5.83 -13.30 15.53
CA GLU A 67 -6.45 -13.93 14.36
C GLU A 67 -6.56 -12.93 13.21
N SER A 68 -6.40 -13.42 11.97
CA SER A 68 -6.67 -12.62 10.80
C SER A 68 -8.14 -12.25 10.74
N PHE A 69 -8.46 -10.97 10.66
CA PHE A 69 -9.86 -10.57 10.53
C PHE A 69 -10.30 -10.57 9.07
N ASN A 70 -11.60 -10.79 8.85
CA ASN A 70 -12.19 -10.61 7.54
C ASN A 70 -12.20 -9.13 7.19
N PHE A 71 -11.64 -8.78 6.04
CA PHE A 71 -11.52 -7.40 5.58
C PHE A 71 -12.87 -6.69 5.37
N GLU A 72 -13.96 -7.44 5.21
CA GLU A 72 -15.32 -6.89 5.22
C GLU A 72 -15.66 -6.20 6.55
N GLN A 73 -14.96 -6.55 7.62
CA GLN A 73 -15.12 -5.93 8.95
C GLN A 73 -14.24 -4.68 9.14
N LEU A 74 -13.37 -4.35 8.19
CA LEU A 74 -12.44 -3.21 8.29
C LEU A 74 -13.17 -1.91 8.62
N GLN A 75 -14.31 -1.66 7.99
CA GLN A 75 -15.11 -0.45 8.23
C GLN A 75 -15.67 -0.36 9.66
N LYS A 76 -15.80 -1.51 10.35
CA LYS A 76 -16.22 -1.52 11.77
C LYS A 76 -15.07 -1.11 12.69
N HIS A 77 -13.83 -1.49 12.36
CA HIS A 77 -12.65 -1.17 13.15
C HIS A 77 -12.05 0.20 12.80
N VAL A 78 -12.26 0.66 11.56
CA VAL A 78 -11.81 1.96 11.08
C VAL A 78 -12.99 2.72 10.45
N PRO A 79 -13.92 3.23 11.28
CA PRO A 79 -15.10 3.95 10.78
C PRO A 79 -14.74 5.23 10.03
N GLU A 80 -13.53 5.75 10.21
CA GLU A 80 -12.98 6.89 9.48
C GLU A 80 -12.93 6.65 7.97
N LEU A 81 -12.85 5.40 7.51
CA LEU A 81 -12.89 5.05 6.08
C LEU A 81 -14.19 5.50 5.40
N GLN A 82 -15.29 5.58 6.15
CA GLN A 82 -16.57 6.08 5.63
C GLN A 82 -16.56 7.59 5.31
N ARG A 83 -15.56 8.33 5.81
CA ARG A 83 -15.40 9.75 5.51
C ARG A 83 -14.75 10.01 4.16
N PHE A 84 -14.11 8.99 3.57
CA PHE A 84 -13.67 9.08 2.18
C PHE A 84 -14.88 9.05 1.25
N ALA A 85 -15.02 10.09 0.43
CA ALA A 85 -16.15 10.24 -0.50
C ALA A 85 -15.95 9.44 -1.81
N PHE A 86 -15.07 8.43 -1.81
CA PHE A 86 -14.73 7.62 -2.98
C PHE A 86 -14.75 6.12 -2.64
N ARG A 87 -14.74 5.30 -3.69
CA ARG A 87 -14.83 3.85 -3.58
C ARG A 87 -13.52 3.24 -3.07
N ILE A 88 -13.63 2.42 -2.02
CA ILE A 88 -12.54 1.60 -1.48
C ILE A 88 -13.00 0.15 -1.50
N ASP A 89 -12.35 -0.66 -2.34
CA ASP A 89 -12.58 -2.10 -2.40
C ASP A 89 -11.40 -2.83 -1.77
N THR A 90 -11.61 -4.08 -1.43
CA THR A 90 -10.62 -4.90 -0.73
C THR A 90 -10.37 -6.20 -1.48
N TYR A 91 -9.11 -6.64 -1.49
CA TYR A 91 -8.68 -7.96 -1.92
C TYR A 91 -7.83 -8.58 -0.80
N GLN A 92 -8.14 -9.79 -0.40
CA GLN A 92 -7.41 -10.49 0.65
C GLN A 92 -6.73 -11.73 0.09
N PHE A 93 -5.49 -11.97 0.50
CA PHE A 93 -4.84 -13.27 0.27
C PHE A 93 -5.55 -14.35 1.10
N ASP A 94 -5.74 -15.49 0.49
CA ASP A 94 -6.33 -16.66 1.15
C ASP A 94 -5.37 -17.85 0.96
N PRO A 95 -4.78 -18.37 2.05
CA PRO A 95 -4.74 -17.76 3.37
C PRO A 95 -3.89 -16.47 3.40
N PRO A 96 -4.09 -15.58 4.41
CA PRO A 96 -3.15 -14.49 4.68
C PRO A 96 -1.75 -15.04 4.97
N MET A 97 -0.73 -14.33 4.50
CA MET A 97 0.66 -14.79 4.53
C MET A 97 1.46 -14.01 5.60
N ASP A 98 2.26 -14.71 6.37
CA ASP A 98 3.30 -14.04 7.16
C ASP A 98 4.34 -13.43 6.20
N SER A 99 4.81 -12.22 6.50
CA SER A 99 5.79 -11.55 5.64
C SER A 99 7.13 -12.29 5.58
N SER A 100 7.46 -13.08 6.58
CA SER A 100 8.67 -13.93 6.57
C SER A 100 8.60 -15.05 5.51
N ASP A 101 7.38 -15.43 5.10
CA ASP A 101 7.13 -16.44 4.06
C ASP A 101 6.99 -15.83 2.65
N MET A 102 7.20 -14.51 2.53
CA MET A 102 7.06 -13.80 1.26
C MET A 102 8.10 -14.28 0.25
N ASP A 103 7.64 -14.74 -0.90
CA ASP A 103 8.44 -15.35 -1.95
C ASP A 103 8.17 -14.71 -3.34
N PRO A 104 8.94 -15.09 -4.38
CA PRO A 104 8.71 -14.60 -5.74
C PRO A 104 7.32 -14.93 -6.31
N ASP A 105 6.67 -16.01 -5.88
CA ASP A 105 5.31 -16.34 -6.33
C ASP A 105 4.27 -15.39 -5.74
N ALA A 106 4.44 -15.00 -4.47
CA ALA A 106 3.62 -13.99 -3.84
C ALA A 106 3.77 -12.63 -4.52
N TRP A 107 4.99 -12.22 -4.90
CA TRP A 107 5.20 -11.00 -5.69
C TRP A 107 4.56 -11.07 -7.06
N ARG A 108 4.67 -12.21 -7.77
CA ARG A 108 3.96 -12.43 -9.04
C ARG A 108 2.45 -12.36 -8.88
N LYS A 109 1.91 -12.87 -7.76
CA LYS A 109 0.48 -12.78 -7.44
C LYS A 109 0.07 -11.32 -7.25
N LEU A 110 0.84 -10.52 -6.50
CA LEU A 110 0.60 -9.08 -6.33
C LEU A 110 0.59 -8.34 -7.67
N VAL A 111 1.59 -8.57 -8.52
CA VAL A 111 1.66 -7.96 -9.86
C VAL A 111 0.43 -8.32 -10.68
N ARG A 112 -0.03 -9.59 -10.68
CA ARG A 112 -1.24 -10.00 -11.41
C ARG A 112 -2.49 -9.31 -10.88
N ILE A 113 -2.64 -9.19 -9.54
CA ILE A 113 -3.79 -8.50 -8.93
C ILE A 113 -3.80 -7.05 -9.38
N ILE A 114 -2.68 -6.34 -9.28
CA ILE A 114 -2.56 -4.94 -9.69
C ILE A 114 -2.85 -4.80 -11.19
N SER A 115 -2.22 -5.60 -12.04
CA SER A 115 -2.39 -5.54 -13.49
C SER A 115 -3.82 -5.81 -13.93
N ASN A 116 -4.47 -6.83 -13.37
CA ASN A 116 -5.84 -7.19 -13.72
C ASN A 116 -6.86 -6.11 -13.30
N ASN A 117 -6.53 -5.33 -12.28
CA ASN A 117 -7.38 -4.29 -11.72
C ASN A 117 -6.93 -2.87 -12.10
N TYR A 118 -5.86 -2.75 -12.91
CA TYR A 118 -5.20 -1.47 -13.17
C TYR A 118 -6.14 -0.41 -13.74
N ASN A 119 -7.04 -0.80 -14.65
CA ASN A 119 -7.97 0.13 -15.29
C ASN A 119 -9.18 0.50 -14.40
N GLN A 120 -9.44 -0.26 -13.34
CA GLN A 120 -10.62 -0.07 -12.50
C GLN A 120 -10.37 0.85 -11.30
N TYR A 121 -9.11 0.96 -10.86
CA TYR A 121 -8.73 1.72 -9.67
C TYR A 121 -7.74 2.83 -10.03
N THR A 122 -7.79 3.91 -9.26
CA THR A 122 -6.90 5.06 -9.42
C THR A 122 -5.63 4.94 -8.57
N GLY A 123 -5.64 4.07 -7.56
CA GLY A 123 -4.50 3.79 -6.70
C GLY A 123 -4.64 2.43 -6.01
N PHE A 124 -3.52 1.93 -5.50
CA PHE A 124 -3.42 0.64 -4.82
C PHE A 124 -2.72 0.82 -3.49
N VAL A 125 -3.23 0.19 -2.45
CA VAL A 125 -2.59 0.14 -1.12
C VAL A 125 -2.41 -1.32 -0.74
N ILE A 126 -1.18 -1.72 -0.45
CA ILE A 126 -0.83 -3.07 -0.03
C ILE A 126 -0.57 -3.07 1.47
N LEU A 127 -1.40 -3.79 2.22
CA LEU A 127 -1.20 -4.03 3.65
C LEU A 127 -0.34 -5.27 3.81
N HIS A 128 0.84 -5.10 4.40
CA HIS A 128 1.93 -6.07 4.40
C HIS A 128 2.56 -6.18 5.79
N GLY A 129 3.09 -7.34 6.13
CA GLY A 129 3.91 -7.49 7.33
C GLY A 129 5.21 -6.70 7.21
N THR A 130 5.68 -6.11 8.33
CA THR A 130 6.78 -5.14 8.31
C THR A 130 8.15 -5.75 8.05
N ASP A 131 8.36 -7.06 8.35
CA ASP A 131 9.67 -7.69 8.33
C ASP A 131 10.32 -7.71 6.94
N THR A 132 9.53 -7.97 5.90
CA THR A 132 10.03 -8.05 4.51
C THR A 132 9.39 -7.03 3.57
N MET A 133 8.67 -6.04 4.08
CA MET A 133 7.99 -5.03 3.28
C MET A 133 8.96 -4.29 2.33
N ALA A 134 10.18 -3.98 2.80
CA ALA A 134 11.20 -3.33 1.98
C ALA A 134 11.64 -4.20 0.79
N TYR A 135 11.73 -5.52 0.97
CA TYR A 135 12.06 -6.46 -0.12
C TYR A 135 10.93 -6.55 -1.13
N THR A 136 9.69 -6.65 -0.66
CA THR A 136 8.51 -6.66 -1.53
C THR A 136 8.41 -5.34 -2.32
N ALA A 137 8.62 -4.19 -1.68
CA ALA A 137 8.64 -2.89 -2.35
C ALA A 137 9.72 -2.83 -3.43
N SER A 138 10.92 -3.30 -3.11
CA SER A 138 12.03 -3.35 -4.08
C SER A 138 11.71 -4.27 -5.25
N ALA A 139 11.18 -5.47 -5.01
CA ALA A 139 10.80 -6.40 -6.07
C ALA A 139 9.71 -5.81 -6.98
N LEU A 140 8.64 -5.25 -6.40
CA LEU A 140 7.54 -4.64 -7.16
C LEU A 140 7.99 -3.43 -7.96
N SER A 141 8.98 -2.66 -7.50
CA SER A 141 9.52 -1.51 -8.25
C SER A 141 10.16 -1.91 -9.58
N PHE A 142 10.68 -3.14 -9.69
CA PHE A 142 11.21 -3.68 -10.93
C PHE A 142 10.18 -4.48 -11.73
N MET A 143 9.19 -5.06 -11.07
CA MET A 143 8.20 -5.93 -11.71
C MET A 143 7.02 -5.15 -12.30
N LEU A 144 6.73 -3.96 -11.80
CA LEU A 144 5.63 -3.08 -12.25
C LEU A 144 6.19 -1.97 -13.12
N GLU A 145 6.40 -2.28 -14.40
CA GLU A 145 6.91 -1.31 -15.38
C GLU A 145 5.81 -0.36 -15.86
N GLY A 146 6.18 0.90 -16.13
CA GLY A 146 5.30 1.88 -16.74
C GLY A 146 4.14 2.34 -15.84
N LEU A 147 4.28 2.25 -14.52
CA LEU A 147 3.27 2.72 -13.58
C LEU A 147 3.02 4.22 -13.73
N ASN A 148 1.75 4.57 -13.89
CA ASN A 148 1.25 5.96 -13.78
C ASN A 148 0.17 6.08 -12.69
N LYS A 149 0.07 5.09 -11.81
CA LYS A 149 -0.82 5.06 -10.64
C LYS A 149 -0.02 4.68 -9.40
N PRO A 150 -0.32 5.27 -8.23
CA PRO A 150 0.41 4.97 -7.01
C PRO A 150 0.12 3.54 -6.54
N VAL A 151 1.19 2.88 -6.08
CA VAL A 151 1.16 1.61 -5.36
C VAL A 151 1.87 1.84 -4.04
N ILE A 152 1.12 1.89 -2.95
CA ILE A 152 1.61 2.22 -1.63
C ILE A 152 1.69 0.94 -0.79
N LEU A 153 2.81 0.69 -0.15
CA LEU A 153 2.93 -0.38 0.83
C LEU A 153 2.91 0.20 2.23
N THR A 154 2.16 -0.45 3.11
CA THR A 154 2.07 -0.07 4.52
C THR A 154 1.85 -1.29 5.39
N GLY A 155 2.11 -1.14 6.67
CA GLY A 155 1.92 -2.15 7.71
C GLY A 155 1.78 -1.48 9.07
N SER A 156 1.81 -2.27 10.14
CA SER A 156 1.83 -1.74 11.50
C SER A 156 2.55 -2.65 12.45
N GLN A 157 3.00 -2.10 13.57
CA GLN A 157 3.57 -2.89 14.67
C GLN A 157 2.47 -3.45 15.58
N LEU A 158 1.33 -2.75 15.66
CA LEU A 158 0.19 -3.17 16.47
C LEU A 158 -1.01 -3.52 15.58
N PRO A 159 -1.81 -4.53 15.97
CA PRO A 159 -3.07 -4.85 15.30
C PRO A 159 -4.00 -3.63 15.20
N ILE A 160 -4.75 -3.53 14.11
CA ILE A 160 -5.60 -2.35 13.86
C ILE A 160 -6.73 -2.19 14.89
N GLY A 161 -7.14 -3.28 15.55
CA GLY A 161 -8.15 -3.27 16.60
C GLY A 161 -7.66 -2.80 17.98
N VAL A 162 -6.34 -2.68 18.18
CA VAL A 162 -5.75 -2.33 19.48
C VAL A 162 -5.85 -0.84 19.75
N LEU A 163 -6.08 -0.48 21.02
CA LEU A 163 -6.05 0.91 21.45
C LEU A 163 -4.65 1.51 21.22
N ARG A 164 -4.60 2.71 20.62
CA ARG A 164 -3.35 3.41 20.26
C ARG A 164 -2.49 2.66 19.23
N THR A 165 -3.14 1.92 18.33
CA THR A 165 -2.46 1.31 17.19
C THR A 165 -1.91 2.37 16.23
N ASP A 166 -0.74 2.11 15.65
CA ASP A 166 -0.20 2.82 14.51
C ASP A 166 -0.91 2.44 13.20
N GLY A 167 -1.60 1.29 13.17
CA GLY A 167 -2.23 0.74 11.97
C GLY A 167 -3.31 1.62 11.36
N LYS A 168 -4.10 2.32 12.19
CA LYS A 168 -5.16 3.22 11.68
C LYS A 168 -4.59 4.40 10.93
N GLU A 169 -3.64 5.11 11.55
CA GLU A 169 -2.98 6.26 10.92
C GLU A 169 -2.22 5.85 9.67
N ASN A 170 -1.52 4.71 9.72
CA ASN A 170 -0.78 4.18 8.59
C ASN A 170 -1.71 3.86 7.41
N LEU A 171 -2.87 3.23 7.68
CA LEU A 171 -3.86 2.92 6.65
C LEU A 171 -4.47 4.19 6.04
N LEU A 172 -4.96 5.11 6.88
CA LEU A 172 -5.62 6.33 6.42
C LEU A 172 -4.67 7.19 5.58
N THR A 173 -3.44 7.40 6.06
CA THR A 173 -2.42 8.15 5.32
C THR A 173 -2.05 7.47 3.99
N SER A 174 -1.94 6.14 3.98
CA SER A 174 -1.66 5.40 2.74
C SER A 174 -2.76 5.56 1.69
N ILE A 175 -4.02 5.58 2.12
CA ILE A 175 -5.15 5.82 1.22
C ILE A 175 -5.14 7.27 0.71
N GLU A 176 -4.84 8.25 1.56
CA GLU A 176 -4.72 9.64 1.15
C GLU A 176 -3.61 9.81 0.10
N ILE A 177 -2.42 9.25 0.36
CA ILE A 177 -1.31 9.29 -0.61
C ILE A 177 -1.70 8.60 -1.93
N ALA A 178 -2.39 7.45 -1.86
CA ALA A 178 -2.82 6.72 -3.05
C ALA A 178 -3.82 7.51 -3.92
N THR A 179 -4.46 8.53 -3.37
CA THR A 179 -5.41 9.38 -4.07
C THR A 179 -4.88 10.76 -4.43
N ASP A 180 -3.71 11.14 -3.91
CA ASP A 180 -3.10 12.43 -4.22
C ASP A 180 -2.60 12.50 -5.68
N ARG A 181 -2.72 13.70 -6.27
CA ARG A 181 -2.27 13.98 -7.64
C ARG A 181 -1.58 15.34 -7.71
N HIS A 182 -0.66 15.47 -8.65
CA HIS A 182 -0.14 16.76 -9.08
C HIS A 182 -1.21 17.59 -9.81
N SER A 183 -0.98 18.88 -9.98
CA SER A 183 -1.88 19.78 -10.74
C SER A 183 -2.12 19.35 -12.18
N ASN A 184 -1.21 18.57 -12.76
CA ASN A 184 -1.32 18.00 -14.10
C ASN A 184 -2.05 16.64 -14.13
N GLY A 185 -2.59 16.17 -12.99
CA GLY A 185 -3.29 14.90 -12.85
C GLY A 185 -2.39 13.67 -12.70
N GLN A 186 -1.07 13.82 -12.68
CA GLN A 186 -0.15 12.72 -12.43
C GLN A 186 -0.12 12.34 -10.95
N PRO A 187 0.15 11.07 -10.60
CA PRO A 187 0.37 10.66 -9.21
C PRO A 187 1.49 11.49 -8.56
N ILE A 188 1.36 11.71 -7.27
CA ILE A 188 2.40 12.38 -6.46
C ILE A 188 3.56 11.45 -6.21
#